data_61ea26e50eb2284bf7c7444ba4ad4094
#
_entry.id   61ea26e50eb2284bf7c7444ba4ad4094
#
_cell.length_a   1.000
_cell.length_b   1.000
_cell.length_c   1.000
_cell.angle_alpha   90.00
_cell.angle_beta   90.00
_cell.angle_gamma   90.00
#
_symmetry.space_group_name_H-M   'P 1'
#
loop_
_entity.id
_entity.type
_entity.pdbx_description
1 polymer ?
#
loop_
_entity_poly.entity_id
_entity_poly.type
_entity_poly.pdbx_seq_one_letter_code
_entity_poly.pdbx_strand_id
1 'polypeptide(L)'
;MTVALQESFGIQFEEDYIHRNYRSITSTPDIALTEFVANAWDAGAYNVSISIPEQNDKEPVISIEDDGIGMTDEEFSRRWMTLNYDRQKKQGKMVSFPDDVDDYNRFAYGHNGVGRHGMFCFNNHYTIETWKNGLCNKYDIALSCGNQPFKIVKHENYKKEGHGTKISTSICRNMPDSNKMIDIISARFLYDPRFAVSINNITVKLEEQRNIQSQKDIEINGINLHITVIDSTKTAVNTQQNGIAFWVCNRLVGQPAWTINNYQFLDGRCKAAKRYTIIIQTDDMMDDVMPDWTGFINSDNMKQFLIDLRPHINKIINMIMEEQINDVQQTVIKETWDELEKLTPYEQRGVSTFIEVVTESNPIINPDFLKNAVEAVIIMEQSKSGEKLLSQLCKLSSDDMDRLSDLLETWNVNDILTVMNEIDRRLTIIEAISRTCNDKTTDELHTLHPLILSSRWLFGAEFDSPMFASNKTLNTVISTLFKDKNYDEKQVTNSRKRPDIVLLDDGTFNAVC
;
A
#
# COMPACT_ATOMS: atom_id res chain seq x y z
N MET A 1 58.84 27.21 22.31
CA MET A 1 58.05 26.01 22.52
C MET A 1 56.95 25.99 21.45
N THR A 2 57.14 25.23 20.39
CA THR A 2 56.17 25.07 19.32
C THR A 2 55.23 23.97 19.80
N VAL A 3 54.00 24.36 20.10
CA VAL A 3 52.92 23.39 20.42
C VAL A 3 52.62 22.67 19.12
N ALA A 4 52.97 21.40 19.03
CA ALA A 4 52.50 20.55 17.95
C ALA A 4 50.95 20.56 17.97
N LEU A 5 50.35 20.99 16.85
CA LEU A 5 48.93 20.82 16.61
C LEU A 5 48.60 19.32 16.74
N GLN A 6 47.86 18.97 17.79
CA GLN A 6 47.27 17.65 17.88
C GLN A 6 46.48 17.43 16.59
N GLU A 7 46.78 16.34 15.86
CA GLU A 7 45.96 15.89 14.76
C GLU A 7 44.51 15.80 15.26
N SER A 8 43.65 16.69 14.75
CA SER A 8 42.23 16.64 15.04
C SER A 8 41.72 15.31 14.49
N PHE A 9 41.33 14.42 15.38
CA PHE A 9 40.64 13.20 14.98
C PHE A 9 39.35 13.60 14.24
N GLY A 10 39.36 13.46 12.92
CA GLY A 10 38.18 13.61 12.08
C GLY A 10 37.16 12.47 12.30
N ILE A 11 36.02 12.58 11.67
CA ILE A 11 35.00 11.49 11.65
C ILE A 11 35.64 10.24 11.02
N GLN A 12 35.43 9.09 11.63
CA GLN A 12 35.91 7.81 11.16
C GLN A 12 34.75 6.96 10.64
N PHE A 13 34.99 6.19 9.57
CA PHE A 13 34.05 5.26 8.98
C PHE A 13 34.46 3.82 9.29
N GLU A 14 33.50 2.98 9.66
CA GLU A 14 33.69 1.53 9.75
C GLU A 14 33.66 0.89 8.35
N GLU A 15 34.27 -0.28 8.20
CA GLU A 15 34.37 -0.98 6.91
C GLU A 15 33.01 -1.31 6.30
N ASP A 16 32.02 -1.56 7.14
CA ASP A 16 30.64 -1.88 6.72
C ASP A 16 29.71 -0.67 6.59
N TYR A 17 30.24 0.56 6.71
CA TYR A 17 29.44 1.80 6.63
C TYR A 17 28.56 1.84 5.39
N ILE A 18 29.08 1.51 4.20
CA ILE A 18 28.34 1.51 2.94
C ILE A 18 27.22 0.47 2.99
N HIS A 19 27.49 -0.74 3.47
CA HIS A 19 26.49 -1.79 3.58
C HIS A 19 25.35 -1.45 4.55
N ARG A 20 25.66 -0.80 5.67
CA ARG A 20 24.64 -0.41 6.66
C ARG A 20 23.74 0.73 6.16
N ASN A 21 24.35 1.75 5.55
CA ASN A 21 23.61 2.96 5.16
C ASN A 21 22.91 2.84 3.80
N TYR A 22 23.42 1.98 2.91
CA TYR A 22 22.87 1.79 1.56
C TYR A 22 22.41 0.34 1.33
N ARG A 23 21.82 -0.26 2.37
CA ARG A 23 21.46 -1.68 2.41
C ARG A 23 20.58 -2.14 1.23
N SER A 24 19.61 -1.34 0.80
CA SER A 24 18.75 -1.68 -0.33
C SER A 24 19.54 -1.92 -1.61
N ILE A 25 20.56 -1.10 -1.88
CA ILE A 25 21.39 -1.19 -3.08
C ILE A 25 22.48 -2.25 -2.93
N THR A 26 23.07 -2.36 -1.75
CA THR A 26 24.22 -3.25 -1.52
C THR A 26 23.86 -4.69 -1.15
N SER A 27 22.57 -5.01 -0.99
CA SER A 27 22.10 -6.35 -0.63
C SER A 27 21.13 -6.96 -1.64
N THR A 28 20.63 -6.16 -2.59
CA THR A 28 19.59 -6.58 -3.53
C THR A 28 20.05 -6.38 -4.98
N PRO A 29 20.46 -7.46 -5.67
CA PRO A 29 20.95 -7.40 -7.06
C PRO A 29 20.00 -6.67 -8.00
N ASP A 30 18.70 -6.90 -7.83
CA ASP A 30 17.66 -6.32 -8.65
C ASP A 30 17.67 -4.79 -8.59
N ILE A 31 17.85 -4.23 -7.39
CA ILE A 31 17.93 -2.78 -7.18
C ILE A 31 19.27 -2.25 -7.73
N ALA A 32 20.38 -2.92 -7.42
CA ALA A 32 21.69 -2.51 -7.86
C ALA A 32 21.79 -2.40 -9.39
N LEU A 33 21.32 -3.42 -10.12
CA LEU A 33 21.36 -3.44 -11.58
C LEU A 33 20.39 -2.43 -12.20
N THR A 34 19.19 -2.27 -11.62
CA THR A 34 18.24 -1.24 -12.05
C THR A 34 18.81 0.18 -11.91
N GLU A 35 19.53 0.45 -10.81
CA GLU A 35 20.18 1.74 -10.60
C GLU A 35 21.29 2.01 -11.62
N PHE A 36 22.04 1.00 -12.05
CA PHE A 36 23.02 1.18 -13.11
C PHE A 36 22.38 1.48 -14.47
N VAL A 37 21.27 0.83 -14.82
CA VAL A 37 20.50 1.17 -16.02
C VAL A 37 19.98 2.62 -15.94
N ALA A 38 19.51 3.05 -14.77
CA ALA A 38 19.11 4.44 -14.54
C ALA A 38 20.28 5.43 -14.65
N ASN A 39 21.47 5.06 -14.16
CA ASN A 39 22.67 5.89 -14.32
C ASN A 39 23.11 6.01 -15.80
N ALA A 40 23.00 4.95 -16.57
CA ALA A 40 23.24 4.99 -18.03
C ALA A 40 22.23 5.88 -18.76
N TRP A 41 20.93 5.79 -18.39
CA TRP A 41 19.92 6.72 -18.85
C TRP A 41 20.30 8.18 -18.57
N ASP A 42 20.72 8.46 -17.35
CA ASP A 42 21.14 9.80 -16.91
C ASP A 42 22.44 10.30 -17.57
N ALA A 43 23.27 9.37 -18.03
CA ALA A 43 24.47 9.67 -18.81
C ALA A 43 24.21 9.92 -20.30
N GLY A 44 22.95 9.92 -20.74
CA GLY A 44 22.59 10.10 -22.14
C GLY A 44 22.87 8.91 -23.02
N ALA A 45 22.97 7.71 -22.44
CA ALA A 45 23.20 6.48 -23.21
C ALA A 45 22.00 6.14 -24.11
N TYR A 46 22.31 5.53 -25.23
CA TYR A 46 21.35 4.88 -26.12
C TYR A 46 21.35 3.36 -25.94
N ASN A 47 22.49 2.79 -25.57
CA ASN A 47 22.65 1.36 -25.37
C ASN A 47 23.30 1.05 -24.02
N VAL A 48 22.74 0.04 -23.36
CA VAL A 48 23.29 -0.52 -22.12
C VAL A 48 23.43 -2.03 -22.30
N SER A 49 24.61 -2.55 -22.05
CA SER A 49 24.91 -3.97 -22.08
C SER A 49 25.29 -4.49 -20.70
N ILE A 50 24.55 -5.47 -20.21
CA ILE A 50 24.80 -6.15 -18.94
C ILE A 50 25.27 -7.56 -19.24
N SER A 51 26.43 -7.94 -18.71
CA SER A 51 26.95 -9.30 -18.75
C SER A 51 26.83 -9.93 -17.36
N ILE A 52 26.01 -10.95 -17.25
CA ILE A 52 25.80 -11.75 -16.02
C ILE A 52 26.42 -13.12 -16.27
N PRO A 53 27.38 -13.58 -15.43
CA PRO A 53 28.01 -14.88 -15.59
C PRO A 53 27.03 -16.02 -15.30
N GLU A 54 27.34 -17.21 -15.81
CA GLU A 54 26.61 -18.42 -15.46
C GLU A 54 26.95 -18.91 -14.05
N GLN A 55 26.03 -19.63 -13.41
CA GLN A 55 26.21 -20.12 -12.02
C GLN A 55 27.44 -21.02 -11.83
N ASN A 56 27.94 -21.65 -12.90
CA ASN A 56 29.06 -22.58 -12.87
C ASN A 56 30.39 -21.96 -13.32
N ASP A 57 30.44 -20.68 -13.60
CA ASP A 57 31.67 -20.01 -14.00
C ASP A 57 32.71 -20.06 -12.87
N LYS A 58 33.94 -20.41 -13.21
CA LYS A 58 35.05 -20.52 -12.22
C LYS A 58 35.47 -19.16 -11.66
N GLU A 59 35.35 -18.12 -12.46
CA GLU A 59 35.64 -16.75 -12.12
C GLU A 59 34.46 -15.86 -12.57
N PRO A 60 33.36 -15.87 -11.81
CA PRO A 60 32.16 -15.14 -12.23
C PRO A 60 32.40 -13.63 -12.18
N VAL A 61 32.33 -12.97 -13.30
CA VAL A 61 32.45 -11.51 -13.44
C VAL A 61 31.15 -10.93 -13.98
N ILE A 62 30.59 -9.97 -13.26
CA ILE A 62 29.49 -9.15 -13.72
C ILE A 62 30.02 -7.84 -14.28
N SER A 63 29.48 -7.40 -15.41
CA SER A 63 29.82 -6.10 -15.97
C SER A 63 28.61 -5.41 -16.58
N ILE A 64 28.65 -4.07 -16.53
CA ILE A 64 27.69 -3.19 -17.20
C ILE A 64 28.47 -2.18 -17.99
N GLU A 65 28.08 -1.98 -19.24
CA GLU A 65 28.69 -1.03 -20.18
C GLU A 65 27.60 -0.19 -20.83
N ASP A 66 27.81 1.11 -20.87
CA ASP A 66 26.95 2.09 -21.52
C ASP A 66 27.72 2.95 -22.52
N ASP A 67 27.03 3.47 -23.52
CA ASP A 67 27.54 4.42 -24.50
C ASP A 67 27.18 5.88 -24.17
N GLY A 68 26.98 6.21 -22.88
CA GLY A 68 26.71 7.55 -22.41
C GLY A 68 27.90 8.50 -22.50
N ILE A 69 27.71 9.74 -22.02
CA ILE A 69 28.71 10.84 -22.14
C ILE A 69 30.09 10.54 -21.53
N GLY A 70 30.19 9.53 -20.66
CA GLY A 70 31.42 9.25 -19.90
C GLY A 70 31.82 10.36 -18.94
N MET A 71 33.00 10.22 -18.34
CA MET A 71 33.54 11.21 -17.38
C MET A 71 35.02 11.46 -17.60
N THR A 72 35.42 12.70 -17.48
CA THR A 72 36.87 13.04 -17.32
C THR A 72 37.31 12.71 -15.88
N ASP A 73 38.60 12.73 -15.60
CA ASP A 73 39.15 12.50 -14.24
C ASP A 73 38.59 13.49 -13.22
N GLU A 74 38.46 14.76 -13.61
CA GLU A 74 37.85 15.79 -12.75
C GLU A 74 36.36 15.56 -12.49
N GLU A 75 35.60 15.17 -13.54
CA GLU A 75 34.18 14.84 -13.42
C GLU A 75 33.98 13.60 -12.56
N PHE A 76 34.83 12.57 -12.73
CA PHE A 76 34.82 11.38 -11.92
C PHE A 76 35.02 11.70 -10.43
N SER A 77 36.05 12.46 -10.10
CA SER A 77 36.33 12.86 -8.72
C SER A 77 35.19 13.66 -8.09
N ARG A 78 34.58 14.57 -8.84
CA ARG A 78 33.51 15.44 -8.34
C ARG A 78 32.16 14.76 -8.27
N ARG A 79 31.88 13.81 -9.18
CA ARG A 79 30.56 13.16 -9.28
C ARG A 79 30.59 11.79 -8.65
N TRP A 80 31.49 10.91 -9.08
CA TRP A 80 31.53 9.49 -8.65
C TRP A 80 32.01 9.32 -7.21
N MET A 81 33.06 10.02 -6.84
CA MET A 81 33.67 9.93 -5.51
C MET A 81 32.98 10.80 -4.44
N THR A 82 31.91 11.52 -4.79
CA THR A 82 31.16 12.33 -3.82
C THR A 82 29.91 11.59 -3.39
N LEU A 83 29.84 11.16 -2.12
CA LEU A 83 28.63 10.58 -1.53
C LEU A 83 27.50 11.61 -1.51
N ASN A 84 26.28 11.13 -1.71
CA ASN A 84 25.07 11.96 -1.75
C ASN A 84 25.18 13.15 -2.72
N TYR A 85 25.82 12.91 -3.88
CA TYR A 85 25.95 13.93 -4.92
C TYR A 85 24.58 14.34 -5.44
N ASP A 86 24.20 15.58 -5.20
CA ASP A 86 22.94 16.16 -5.68
C ASP A 86 23.05 16.52 -7.18
N ARG A 87 22.59 15.58 -8.02
CA ARG A 87 22.65 15.73 -9.47
C ARG A 87 21.81 16.91 -9.96
N GLN A 88 20.58 17.05 -9.43
CA GLN A 88 19.66 18.09 -9.89
C GLN A 88 20.22 19.50 -9.67
N LYS A 89 20.81 19.76 -8.49
CA LYS A 89 21.46 21.05 -8.21
C LYS A 89 22.69 21.30 -9.07
N LYS A 90 23.42 20.23 -9.44
CA LYS A 90 24.72 20.37 -10.12
C LYS A 90 24.60 20.31 -11.65
N GLN A 91 23.66 19.54 -12.18
CA GLN A 91 23.54 19.23 -13.61
C GLN A 91 22.14 19.56 -14.17
N GLY A 92 21.16 19.95 -13.33
CA GLY A 92 19.79 20.20 -13.73
C GLY A 92 18.92 18.94 -13.84
N LYS A 93 17.66 19.14 -14.22
CA LYS A 93 16.65 18.07 -14.32
C LYS A 93 16.74 17.27 -15.64
N MET A 94 17.40 17.82 -16.66
CA MET A 94 17.51 17.21 -17.97
C MET A 94 18.82 16.41 -18.13
N VAL A 95 18.79 15.41 -18.98
CA VAL A 95 19.96 14.60 -19.38
C VAL A 95 20.78 15.40 -20.37
N SER A 96 22.13 15.31 -20.26
CA SER A 96 23.06 15.79 -21.29
C SER A 96 23.49 14.59 -22.13
N PHE A 97 23.48 14.73 -23.45
CA PHE A 97 23.89 13.72 -24.40
C PHE A 97 25.33 13.91 -24.84
N PRO A 98 26.00 12.85 -25.35
CA PRO A 98 27.27 12.98 -26.08
C PRO A 98 27.13 13.90 -27.30
N ASP A 99 28.23 14.60 -27.68
CA ASP A 99 28.20 15.62 -28.74
C ASP A 99 27.97 15.04 -30.16
N ASP A 100 28.16 13.75 -30.34
CA ASP A 100 28.02 13.02 -31.62
C ASP A 100 26.66 12.34 -31.81
N VAL A 101 25.72 12.52 -30.88
CA VAL A 101 24.35 12.00 -30.98
C VAL A 101 23.33 13.13 -30.90
N ASP A 102 22.15 12.92 -31.51
CA ASP A 102 21.06 13.88 -31.46
C ASP A 102 20.51 13.97 -30.03
N ASP A 103 20.51 15.17 -29.46
CA ASP A 103 19.89 15.42 -28.18
C ASP A 103 18.37 15.52 -28.30
N TYR A 104 17.68 15.15 -27.24
CA TYR A 104 16.24 15.30 -27.10
C TYR A 104 15.87 15.50 -25.63
N ASN A 105 14.65 15.94 -25.39
CA ASN A 105 14.18 16.13 -24.02
C ASN A 105 14.05 14.80 -23.29
N ARG A 106 14.99 14.54 -22.37
CA ARG A 106 15.00 13.38 -21.48
C ARG A 106 15.18 13.84 -20.05
N PHE A 107 14.24 13.48 -19.18
CA PHE A 107 14.36 13.72 -17.76
C PHE A 107 15.33 12.73 -17.12
N ALA A 108 16.14 13.23 -16.20
CA ALA A 108 17.06 12.40 -15.45
C ALA A 108 16.38 11.78 -14.22
N TYR A 109 16.76 10.55 -13.89
CA TYR A 109 16.21 9.79 -12.76
C TYR A 109 16.95 10.04 -11.45
N GLY A 110 18.26 10.32 -11.50
CA GLY A 110 19.14 10.38 -10.32
C GLY A 110 18.96 11.64 -9.50
N HIS A 111 18.71 11.46 -8.20
CA HIS A 111 18.64 12.54 -7.22
C HIS A 111 19.87 12.56 -6.31
N ASN A 112 20.22 11.44 -5.66
CA ASN A 112 21.14 11.40 -4.52
C ASN A 112 22.47 10.70 -4.78
N GLY A 113 22.72 10.23 -5.99
CA GLY A 113 24.00 9.63 -6.38
C GLY A 113 24.45 8.41 -5.57
N VAL A 114 23.55 7.68 -4.94
CA VAL A 114 23.84 6.50 -4.12
C VAL A 114 23.92 5.24 -4.98
N GLY A 115 23.10 5.12 -6.01
CA GLY A 115 22.98 3.94 -6.88
C GLY A 115 24.25 3.55 -7.61
N ARG A 116 25.17 4.51 -7.86
CA ARG A 116 26.47 4.30 -8.53
C ARG A 116 27.41 3.31 -7.83
N HIS A 117 27.22 3.08 -6.53
CA HIS A 117 28.03 2.14 -5.75
C HIS A 117 27.39 0.76 -5.62
N GLY A 118 26.41 0.43 -6.47
CA GLY A 118 25.70 -0.85 -6.50
C GLY A 118 26.57 -2.08 -6.69
N MET A 119 27.80 -1.94 -7.26
CA MET A 119 28.73 -3.07 -7.38
C MET A 119 29.20 -3.62 -6.03
N PHE A 120 29.13 -2.83 -4.95
CA PHE A 120 29.33 -3.35 -3.60
C PHE A 120 28.28 -4.38 -3.16
N CYS A 121 27.18 -4.54 -3.91
CA CYS A 121 26.26 -5.66 -3.75
C CYS A 121 26.96 -7.01 -3.98
N PHE A 122 27.87 -7.08 -4.92
CA PHE A 122 28.47 -8.32 -5.40
C PHE A 122 29.84 -8.60 -4.79
N ASN A 123 30.62 -7.54 -4.50
CA ASN A 123 31.97 -7.66 -3.94
C ASN A 123 32.33 -6.41 -3.11
N ASN A 124 33.43 -6.44 -2.37
CA ASN A 124 33.98 -5.30 -1.64
C ASN A 124 34.91 -4.42 -2.50
N HIS A 125 35.11 -4.79 -3.76
CA HIS A 125 35.86 -3.99 -4.74
C HIS A 125 35.20 -4.08 -6.11
N TYR A 126 35.41 -3.06 -6.95
CA TYR A 126 34.98 -3.06 -8.34
C TYR A 126 35.90 -2.17 -9.18
N THR A 127 35.90 -2.41 -10.48
CA THR A 127 36.62 -1.59 -11.46
C THR A 127 35.64 -0.76 -12.25
N ILE A 128 35.93 0.52 -12.47
CA ILE A 128 35.22 1.40 -13.38
C ILE A 128 36.16 1.95 -14.44
N GLU A 129 35.80 1.81 -15.68
CA GLU A 129 36.44 2.41 -16.85
C GLU A 129 35.48 3.42 -17.43
N THR A 130 35.85 4.70 -17.52
CA THR A 130 35.05 5.72 -18.15
C THR A 130 35.86 6.50 -19.14
N TRP A 131 35.32 6.70 -20.35
CA TRP A 131 36.08 7.34 -21.43
C TRP A 131 35.28 8.47 -22.06
N LYS A 132 36.01 9.55 -22.33
CA LYS A 132 35.52 10.79 -22.89
C LYS A 132 36.70 11.55 -23.51
N ASN A 133 36.45 12.25 -24.63
CA ASN A 133 37.48 13.07 -25.30
C ASN A 133 38.76 12.32 -25.65
N GLY A 134 38.67 11.06 -26.10
CA GLY A 134 39.80 10.26 -26.54
C GLY A 134 40.68 9.66 -25.39
N LEU A 135 40.28 9.82 -24.13
CA LEU A 135 40.96 9.29 -22.96
C LEU A 135 40.04 8.42 -22.12
N CYS A 136 40.49 7.23 -21.77
CA CYS A 136 39.87 6.34 -20.81
C CYS A 136 40.60 6.42 -19.48
N ASN A 137 39.86 6.61 -18.40
CA ASN A 137 40.32 6.50 -17.02
C ASN A 137 39.76 5.21 -16.41
N LYS A 138 40.64 4.40 -15.86
CA LYS A 138 40.32 3.14 -15.18
C LYS A 138 40.68 3.24 -13.71
N TYR A 139 39.69 3.01 -12.87
CA TYR A 139 39.86 3.07 -11.41
C TYR A 139 39.45 1.75 -10.77
N ASP A 140 40.27 1.24 -9.87
CA ASP A 140 39.90 0.17 -8.97
C ASP A 140 39.47 0.79 -7.63
N ILE A 141 38.27 0.50 -7.21
CA ILE A 141 37.64 1.07 -6.01
C ILE A 141 37.39 -0.06 -5.01
N ALA A 142 37.74 0.14 -3.77
CA ALA A 142 37.52 -0.81 -2.70
C ALA A 142 36.91 -0.15 -1.47
N LEU A 143 36.13 -0.91 -0.70
CA LEU A 143 35.66 -0.52 0.64
C LEU A 143 36.89 -0.23 1.52
N SER A 144 36.71 0.69 2.43
CA SER A 144 37.79 1.14 3.32
C SER A 144 37.19 1.52 4.67
N CYS A 145 38.05 1.62 5.67
CA CYS A 145 37.75 2.17 6.98
C CYS A 145 38.60 3.40 7.27
N GLY A 146 38.34 4.10 8.34
CA GLY A 146 39.02 5.32 8.73
C GLY A 146 38.40 6.55 8.09
N ASN A 147 39.19 7.40 7.45
CA ASN A 147 38.73 8.71 6.95
C ASN A 147 37.85 8.64 5.71
N GLN A 148 37.73 7.50 5.06
CA GLN A 148 36.96 7.30 3.83
C GLN A 148 36.25 5.95 3.85
N PRO A 149 34.96 5.86 3.52
CA PRO A 149 34.23 4.60 3.51
C PRO A 149 34.57 3.71 2.31
N PHE A 150 35.16 4.27 1.26
CA PHE A 150 35.75 3.59 0.11
C PHE A 150 36.86 4.47 -0.49
N LYS A 151 37.75 3.88 -1.23
CA LYS A 151 38.92 4.58 -1.82
C LYS A 151 39.29 4.04 -3.18
N ILE A 152 39.95 4.86 -3.98
CA ILE A 152 40.62 4.44 -5.19
C ILE A 152 41.90 3.71 -4.77
N VAL A 153 42.03 2.44 -5.17
CA VAL A 153 43.23 1.61 -4.90
C VAL A 153 44.22 1.73 -6.05
N LYS A 154 43.72 1.86 -7.28
CA LYS A 154 44.53 1.97 -8.48
C LYS A 154 43.87 2.90 -9.47
N HIS A 155 44.65 3.70 -10.19
CA HIS A 155 44.21 4.53 -11.31
C HIS A 155 45.17 4.37 -12.47
N GLU A 156 44.64 4.09 -13.64
CA GLU A 156 45.36 3.98 -14.91
C GLU A 156 44.61 4.78 -15.97
N ASN A 157 45.32 5.26 -16.97
CA ASN A 157 44.70 5.88 -18.14
C ASN A 157 45.31 5.37 -19.44
N TYR A 158 44.49 5.38 -20.49
CA TYR A 158 44.93 4.98 -21.84
C TYR A 158 44.04 5.65 -22.88
N LYS A 159 44.51 5.68 -24.13
CA LYS A 159 43.75 6.24 -25.23
C LYS A 159 42.57 5.32 -25.62
N LYS A 160 41.40 5.86 -25.69
CA LYS A 160 40.18 5.17 -26.16
C LYS A 160 39.25 6.20 -26.81
N GLU A 161 38.93 5.98 -28.06
CA GLU A 161 37.98 6.82 -28.83
C GLU A 161 36.53 6.60 -28.36
N GLY A 162 35.67 7.59 -28.66
CA GLY A 162 34.27 7.59 -28.28
C GLY A 162 34.04 8.00 -26.82
N HIS A 163 32.91 7.56 -26.28
CA HIS A 163 32.45 7.91 -24.95
C HIS A 163 31.74 6.70 -24.31
N GLY A 164 31.60 6.69 -22.98
CA GLY A 164 30.91 5.63 -22.28
C GLY A 164 31.49 5.32 -20.91
N THR A 165 30.85 4.37 -20.23
CA THR A 165 31.29 3.86 -18.94
C THR A 165 31.09 2.35 -18.88
N LYS A 166 32.09 1.65 -18.32
CA LYS A 166 32.05 0.22 -18.02
C LYS A 166 32.38 0.00 -16.56
N ILE A 167 31.53 -0.75 -15.87
CA ILE A 167 31.74 -1.09 -14.46
C ILE A 167 31.73 -2.61 -14.37
N SER A 168 32.68 -3.18 -13.62
CA SER A 168 32.79 -4.63 -13.47
C SER A 168 33.32 -5.05 -12.11
N THR A 169 32.92 -6.23 -11.67
CA THR A 169 33.48 -6.88 -10.47
C THR A 169 33.33 -8.39 -10.55
N SER A 170 34.23 -9.11 -9.87
CA SER A 170 34.03 -10.54 -9.60
C SER A 170 32.90 -10.72 -8.57
N ILE A 171 32.09 -11.74 -8.74
CA ILE A 171 30.96 -12.00 -7.83
C ILE A 171 31.41 -12.90 -6.69
N CYS A 172 31.33 -12.39 -5.45
CA CYS A 172 31.57 -13.16 -4.23
C CYS A 172 30.27 -13.46 -3.47
N ARG A 173 29.20 -12.72 -3.75
CA ARG A 173 27.87 -12.84 -3.10
C ARG A 173 26.78 -12.32 -4.02
N ASN A 174 25.52 -12.64 -3.67
CA ASN A 174 24.33 -12.10 -4.34
C ASN A 174 24.30 -12.33 -5.86
N MET A 175 24.65 -13.54 -6.32
CA MET A 175 24.64 -13.91 -7.74
C MET A 175 23.24 -13.63 -8.36
N PRO A 176 23.14 -12.77 -9.38
CA PRO A 176 21.86 -12.49 -10.02
C PRO A 176 21.48 -13.61 -11.03
N ASP A 177 20.17 -13.82 -11.21
CA ASP A 177 19.63 -14.66 -12.28
C ASP A 177 19.34 -13.79 -13.51
N SER A 178 19.92 -14.14 -14.66
CA SER A 178 19.82 -13.34 -15.89
C SER A 178 18.37 -13.27 -16.41
N ASN A 179 17.60 -14.35 -16.35
CA ASN A 179 16.22 -14.37 -16.83
C ASN A 179 15.34 -13.50 -15.93
N LYS A 180 15.49 -13.66 -14.62
CA LYS A 180 14.77 -12.82 -13.66
C LYS A 180 15.13 -11.33 -13.82
N MET A 181 16.38 -11.02 -14.16
CA MET A 181 16.80 -9.63 -14.38
C MET A 181 16.21 -9.04 -15.67
N ILE A 182 16.04 -9.85 -16.72
CA ILE A 182 15.33 -9.41 -17.94
C ILE A 182 13.90 -8.98 -17.58
N ASP A 183 13.18 -9.81 -16.82
CA ASP A 183 11.80 -9.51 -16.39
C ASP A 183 11.73 -8.25 -15.53
N ILE A 184 12.65 -8.09 -14.57
CA ILE A 184 12.67 -6.93 -13.66
C ILE A 184 12.97 -5.63 -14.40
N ILE A 185 13.96 -5.63 -15.29
CA ILE A 185 14.33 -4.42 -16.04
C ILE A 185 13.24 -4.06 -17.04
N SER A 186 12.66 -5.06 -17.74
CA SER A 186 11.55 -4.82 -18.66
C SER A 186 10.35 -4.16 -17.98
N ALA A 187 10.15 -4.46 -16.71
CA ALA A 187 9.06 -3.95 -15.90
C ALA A 187 9.27 -2.57 -15.29
N ARG A 188 10.52 -2.14 -15.18
CA ARG A 188 10.85 -0.89 -14.47
C ARG A 188 11.02 0.32 -15.39
N PHE A 189 11.16 0.10 -16.70
CA PHE A 189 11.36 1.17 -17.68
C PHE A 189 10.33 1.01 -18.81
N LEU A 190 9.67 2.12 -19.18
CA LEU A 190 8.84 2.16 -20.38
C LEU A 190 9.72 2.15 -21.64
N TYR A 191 9.15 1.64 -22.70
CA TYR A 191 9.80 1.64 -23.99
C TYR A 191 10.13 3.07 -24.45
N ASP A 192 11.40 3.32 -24.69
CA ASP A 192 11.90 4.47 -25.44
C ASP A 192 12.66 3.91 -26.66
N PRO A 193 12.27 4.25 -27.91
CA PRO A 193 12.93 3.74 -29.11
C PRO A 193 14.40 4.11 -29.20
N ARG A 194 14.86 5.06 -28.39
CA ARG A 194 16.24 5.55 -28.34
C ARG A 194 17.01 5.08 -27.10
N PHE A 195 16.51 4.08 -26.40
CA PHE A 195 17.19 3.51 -25.24
C PHE A 195 17.00 1.99 -25.22
N ALA A 196 18.07 1.27 -25.49
CA ALA A 196 18.08 -0.18 -25.56
C ALA A 196 18.91 -0.77 -24.40
N VAL A 197 18.36 -1.77 -23.73
CA VAL A 197 19.07 -2.55 -22.70
C VAL A 197 19.22 -3.98 -23.21
N SER A 198 20.41 -4.56 -23.04
CA SER A 198 20.67 -5.97 -23.33
C SER A 198 21.29 -6.68 -22.14
N ILE A 199 20.89 -7.93 -21.90
CA ILE A 199 21.48 -8.82 -20.89
C ILE A 199 21.98 -10.06 -21.61
N ASN A 200 23.27 -10.35 -21.49
CA ASN A 200 23.93 -11.48 -22.18
C ASN A 200 23.61 -11.51 -23.68
N ASN A 201 23.65 -10.35 -24.35
CA ASN A 201 23.28 -10.15 -25.77
C ASN A 201 21.80 -10.39 -26.10
N ILE A 202 20.94 -10.60 -25.11
CA ILE A 202 19.50 -10.67 -25.31
C ILE A 202 18.93 -9.27 -25.06
N THR A 203 18.31 -8.66 -26.08
CA THR A 203 17.67 -7.36 -25.92
C THR A 203 16.48 -7.48 -24.98
N VAL A 204 16.50 -6.71 -23.91
CA VAL A 204 15.36 -6.59 -22.99
C VAL A 204 14.27 -5.82 -23.71
N LYS A 205 13.12 -6.49 -23.93
CA LYS A 205 11.94 -5.83 -24.48
C LYS A 205 11.30 -5.02 -23.35
N LEU A 206 11.66 -3.75 -23.29
CA LEU A 206 10.96 -2.80 -22.43
C LEU A 206 9.48 -2.78 -22.85
N GLU A 207 8.55 -2.72 -21.90
CA GLU A 207 7.12 -2.87 -22.20
C GLU A 207 6.68 -1.87 -23.27
N GLU A 208 6.48 -2.37 -24.47
CA GLU A 208 5.63 -1.69 -25.46
C GLU A 208 4.21 -1.78 -24.94
N GLN A 209 3.46 -0.70 -25.06
CA GLN A 209 2.03 -0.61 -24.71
C GLN A 209 1.19 -1.52 -25.64
N ARG A 210 1.44 -2.83 -25.63
CA ARG A 210 0.69 -3.81 -26.39
C ARG A 210 -0.53 -4.24 -25.57
N ASN A 211 -1.69 -4.23 -26.19
CA ASN A 211 -3.00 -4.58 -25.62
C ASN A 211 -3.63 -3.50 -24.73
N ILE A 212 -3.53 -2.25 -25.16
CA ILE A 212 -4.27 -1.15 -24.58
C ILE A 212 -5.76 -1.43 -24.76
N GLN A 213 -6.50 -1.49 -23.64
CA GLN A 213 -7.95 -1.58 -23.65
C GLN A 213 -8.59 -0.20 -23.67
N SER A 214 -8.03 0.74 -22.92
CA SER A 214 -8.49 2.12 -22.90
C SER A 214 -7.36 3.07 -22.51
N GLN A 215 -7.47 4.31 -22.99
CA GLN A 215 -6.58 5.41 -22.60
C GLN A 215 -7.41 6.63 -22.24
N LYS A 216 -6.96 7.39 -21.26
CA LYS A 216 -7.63 8.59 -20.81
C LYS A 216 -6.65 9.59 -20.23
N ASP A 217 -6.74 10.84 -20.68
CA ASP A 217 -6.05 11.96 -20.08
C ASP A 217 -6.96 12.62 -19.04
N ILE A 218 -6.43 12.90 -17.87
CA ILE A 218 -7.10 13.62 -16.80
C ILE A 218 -6.15 14.61 -16.14
N GLU A 219 -6.69 15.64 -15.54
CA GLU A 219 -5.96 16.60 -14.72
C GLU A 219 -6.49 16.55 -13.29
N ILE A 220 -5.59 16.41 -12.32
CA ILE A 220 -5.91 16.43 -10.89
C ILE A 220 -4.98 17.39 -10.19
N ASN A 221 -5.50 18.45 -9.56
CA ASN A 221 -4.73 19.46 -8.82
C ASN A 221 -3.60 20.11 -9.64
N GLY A 222 -3.80 20.29 -10.96
CA GLY A 222 -2.81 20.84 -11.87
C GLY A 222 -1.76 19.82 -12.36
N ILE A 223 -1.90 18.54 -12.02
CA ILE A 223 -1.05 17.44 -12.48
C ILE A 223 -1.74 16.74 -13.64
N ASN A 224 -1.06 16.67 -14.79
CA ASN A 224 -1.54 15.96 -15.96
C ASN A 224 -1.20 14.47 -15.85
N LEU A 225 -2.21 13.62 -16.01
CA LEU A 225 -2.08 12.17 -15.92
C LEU A 225 -2.56 11.53 -17.21
N HIS A 226 -1.72 10.68 -17.79
CA HIS A 226 -2.11 9.77 -18.86
C HIS A 226 -2.37 8.38 -18.26
N ILE A 227 -3.62 7.92 -18.28
CA ILE A 227 -4.01 6.64 -17.71
C ILE A 227 -4.22 5.65 -18.85
N THR A 228 -3.51 4.53 -18.81
CA THR A 228 -3.61 3.43 -19.77
C THR A 228 -4.02 2.15 -19.05
N VAL A 229 -5.04 1.47 -19.53
CA VAL A 229 -5.48 0.15 -19.04
C VAL A 229 -4.97 -0.93 -20.00
N ILE A 230 -4.23 -1.88 -19.46
CA ILE A 230 -3.64 -2.99 -20.22
C ILE A 230 -4.30 -4.31 -19.81
N ASP A 231 -4.69 -5.12 -20.79
CA ASP A 231 -5.14 -6.50 -20.60
C ASP A 231 -3.97 -7.48 -20.78
N SER A 232 -3.47 -8.04 -19.70
CA SER A 232 -2.30 -8.93 -19.68
C SER A 232 -2.57 -10.34 -20.24
N THR A 233 -3.82 -10.73 -20.52
CA THR A 233 -4.12 -12.09 -21.04
C THR A 233 -3.54 -12.37 -22.41
N LYS A 234 -3.17 -11.34 -23.14
CA LYS A 234 -2.64 -11.41 -24.50
C LYS A 234 -1.12 -11.26 -24.58
N THR A 235 -0.44 -11.12 -23.44
CA THR A 235 1.02 -10.98 -23.36
C THR A 235 1.65 -12.22 -22.72
N ALA A 236 2.79 -12.65 -23.24
CA ALA A 236 3.59 -13.75 -22.67
C ALA A 236 4.39 -13.31 -21.42
N VAL A 237 4.02 -12.21 -20.78
CA VAL A 237 4.76 -11.61 -19.67
C VAL A 237 4.24 -12.14 -18.32
N ASN A 238 5.16 -12.51 -17.45
CA ASN A 238 4.91 -13.03 -16.12
C ASN A 238 4.02 -12.11 -15.28
N THR A 239 3.02 -12.69 -14.63
CA THR A 239 1.92 -12.10 -13.87
C THR A 239 2.31 -11.34 -12.59
N GLN A 240 3.58 -10.99 -12.36
CA GLN A 240 4.02 -10.31 -11.13
C GLN A 240 3.82 -8.78 -11.13
N GLN A 241 3.20 -8.21 -12.18
CA GLN A 241 3.12 -6.77 -12.39
C GLN A 241 1.70 -6.22 -12.49
N ASN A 242 0.70 -6.99 -12.11
CA ASN A 242 -0.68 -6.54 -12.17
C ASN A 242 -0.96 -5.60 -11.00
N GLY A 243 -1.69 -4.51 -11.29
CA GLY A 243 -2.00 -3.50 -10.29
C GLY A 243 -2.04 -2.11 -10.89
N ILE A 244 -2.12 -1.12 -10.04
CA ILE A 244 -1.97 0.28 -10.40
C ILE A 244 -0.49 0.61 -10.33
N ALA A 245 0.08 1.01 -11.45
CA ALA A 245 1.49 1.33 -11.64
C ALA A 245 1.66 2.82 -11.92
N PHE A 246 2.45 3.51 -11.12
CA PHE A 246 2.80 4.90 -11.37
C PHE A 246 4.10 5.00 -12.15
N TRP A 247 4.07 5.73 -13.25
CA TRP A 247 5.22 6.01 -14.08
C TRP A 247 5.48 7.50 -14.13
N VAL A 248 6.62 7.90 -13.61
CA VAL A 248 7.05 9.31 -13.63
C VAL A 248 8.25 9.43 -14.55
N CYS A 249 8.17 10.31 -15.55
CA CYS A 249 9.24 10.47 -16.54
C CYS A 249 9.72 9.14 -17.15
N ASN A 250 8.80 8.25 -17.49
CA ASN A 250 9.05 6.91 -18.06
C ASN A 250 9.75 5.89 -17.14
N ARG A 251 9.84 6.16 -15.84
CA ARG A 251 10.35 5.19 -14.85
C ARG A 251 9.27 4.83 -13.84
N LEU A 252 9.17 3.54 -13.52
CA LEU A 252 8.23 3.02 -12.51
C LEU A 252 8.60 3.50 -11.11
N VAL A 253 7.62 4.04 -10.40
CA VAL A 253 7.72 4.43 -9.00
C VAL A 253 7.10 3.35 -8.12
N GLY A 254 7.87 2.77 -7.23
CA GLY A 254 7.41 1.70 -6.33
C GLY A 254 7.20 0.38 -7.05
N GLN A 255 6.14 -0.30 -6.67
CA GLN A 255 5.68 -1.56 -7.25
C GLN A 255 4.21 -1.44 -7.63
N PRO A 256 3.75 -2.03 -8.74
CA PRO A 256 2.33 -2.09 -9.06
C PRO A 256 1.57 -2.77 -7.91
N ALA A 257 0.47 -2.18 -7.48
CA ALA A 257 -0.33 -2.69 -6.38
C ALA A 257 -1.80 -2.33 -6.54
N TRP A 258 -2.71 -3.18 -6.06
CA TRP A 258 -4.13 -2.89 -5.97
C TRP A 258 -4.51 -2.16 -4.68
N THR A 259 -3.54 -1.97 -3.78
CA THR A 259 -3.71 -1.20 -2.53
C THR A 259 -2.77 0.00 -2.55
N ILE A 260 -3.31 1.20 -2.45
CA ILE A 260 -2.55 2.45 -2.43
C ILE A 260 -2.98 3.26 -1.21
N ASN A 261 -2.03 3.67 -0.38
CA ASN A 261 -2.29 4.48 0.82
C ASN A 261 -3.42 3.90 1.71
N ASN A 262 -3.34 2.59 2.01
CA ASN A 262 -4.32 1.82 2.78
C ASN A 262 -5.73 1.72 2.16
N TYR A 263 -5.93 2.18 0.93
CA TYR A 263 -7.15 1.99 0.18
C TYR A 263 -6.98 0.83 -0.81
N GLN A 264 -7.80 -0.20 -0.65
CA GLN A 264 -7.79 -1.38 -1.51
C GLN A 264 -8.80 -1.18 -2.65
N PHE A 265 -8.30 -1.10 -3.89
CA PHE A 265 -9.11 -0.97 -5.10
C PHE A 265 -9.66 -2.31 -5.58
N LEU A 266 -8.84 -3.36 -5.54
CA LEU A 266 -9.22 -4.73 -5.88
C LEU A 266 -8.51 -5.72 -4.94
N ASP A 267 -9.16 -6.85 -4.67
CA ASP A 267 -8.46 -8.01 -4.07
C ASP A 267 -7.55 -8.64 -5.13
N GLY A 268 -6.24 -8.67 -4.86
CA GLY A 268 -5.25 -9.24 -5.78
C GLY A 268 -5.48 -10.71 -6.15
N ARG A 269 -6.39 -11.41 -5.44
CA ARG A 269 -6.76 -12.81 -5.73
C ARG A 269 -7.83 -12.92 -6.81
N CYS A 270 -8.61 -11.88 -7.09
CA CYS A 270 -9.67 -11.92 -8.10
C CYS A 270 -9.11 -12.05 -9.52
N LYS A 271 -9.92 -12.55 -10.45
CA LYS A 271 -9.50 -12.77 -11.85
C LYS A 271 -9.10 -11.46 -12.54
N ALA A 272 -9.85 -10.39 -12.33
CA ALA A 272 -9.55 -9.08 -12.91
C ALA A 272 -8.21 -8.53 -12.39
N ALA A 273 -7.93 -8.63 -11.09
CA ALA A 273 -6.67 -8.20 -10.52
C ALA A 273 -5.45 -8.93 -11.09
N LYS A 274 -5.62 -10.17 -11.54
CA LYS A 274 -4.57 -10.97 -12.20
C LYS A 274 -4.49 -10.74 -13.70
N ARG A 275 -5.45 -10.03 -14.27
CA ARG A 275 -5.58 -9.81 -15.72
C ARG A 275 -5.18 -8.40 -16.15
N TYR A 276 -5.49 -7.40 -15.33
CA TYR A 276 -5.33 -6.00 -15.72
C TYR A 276 -4.18 -5.30 -15.01
N THR A 277 -3.62 -4.32 -15.72
CA THR A 277 -2.70 -3.33 -15.16
C THR A 277 -3.20 -1.94 -15.53
N ILE A 278 -3.26 -1.03 -14.56
CA ILE A 278 -3.59 0.37 -14.78
C ILE A 278 -2.29 1.17 -14.66
N ILE A 279 -1.82 1.71 -15.77
CA ILE A 279 -0.63 2.57 -15.81
C ILE A 279 -1.09 4.01 -15.67
N ILE A 280 -0.54 4.73 -14.71
CA ILE A 280 -0.71 6.16 -14.50
C ILE A 280 0.63 6.81 -14.79
N GLN A 281 0.71 7.53 -15.91
CA GLN A 281 1.92 8.17 -16.38
C GLN A 281 1.82 9.68 -16.23
N THR A 282 2.89 10.31 -15.72
CA THR A 282 3.01 11.77 -15.59
C THR A 282 4.46 12.20 -15.59
N ASP A 283 4.73 13.41 -16.03
CA ASP A 283 6.04 14.06 -15.90
C ASP A 283 6.02 15.15 -14.79
N ASP A 284 4.84 15.48 -14.26
CA ASP A 284 4.64 16.60 -13.34
C ASP A 284 4.96 16.26 -11.86
N MET A 285 5.20 14.97 -11.52
CA MET A 285 5.35 14.48 -10.14
C MET A 285 6.79 14.12 -9.76
N MET A 286 7.78 14.55 -10.53
CA MET A 286 9.18 14.16 -10.29
C MET A 286 9.70 14.60 -8.92
N ASP A 287 9.28 15.76 -8.43
CA ASP A 287 9.71 16.31 -7.13
C ASP A 287 9.07 15.57 -5.94
N ASP A 288 7.99 14.80 -6.17
CA ASP A 288 7.28 14.02 -5.17
C ASP A 288 7.77 12.56 -5.07
N VAL A 289 8.65 12.12 -5.99
CA VAL A 289 9.21 10.77 -5.99
C VAL A 289 10.30 10.64 -4.93
N MET A 290 10.29 9.54 -4.17
CA MET A 290 11.40 9.23 -3.26
C MET A 290 12.71 9.03 -4.02
N PRO A 291 13.85 9.45 -3.45
CA PRO A 291 15.14 9.38 -4.12
C PRO A 291 15.59 7.98 -4.57
N ASP A 292 15.07 6.94 -3.94
CA ASP A 292 15.32 5.52 -4.24
C ASP A 292 14.26 4.90 -5.16
N TRP A 293 13.29 5.69 -5.63
CA TRP A 293 12.17 5.26 -6.46
C TRP A 293 11.27 4.18 -5.85
N THR A 294 11.36 3.96 -4.55
CA THR A 294 10.51 2.96 -3.86
C THR A 294 9.09 3.43 -3.64
N GLY A 295 8.79 4.70 -3.87
CA GLY A 295 7.47 5.28 -3.70
C GLY A 295 7.47 6.80 -3.79
N PHE A 296 6.39 7.41 -3.31
CA PHE A 296 6.26 8.86 -3.22
C PHE A 296 6.58 9.36 -1.82
N ILE A 297 7.00 10.63 -1.74
CA ILE A 297 7.22 11.33 -0.48
C ILE A 297 5.87 11.45 0.24
N ASN A 298 5.82 11.07 1.52
CA ASN A 298 4.61 11.13 2.32
C ASN A 298 4.30 12.58 2.76
N SER A 299 3.84 13.40 1.82
CA SER A 299 3.39 14.78 2.04
C SER A 299 1.85 14.84 2.13
N ASP A 300 1.31 15.90 2.72
CA ASP A 300 -0.14 16.09 2.77
C ASP A 300 -0.72 16.36 1.37
N ASN A 301 0.04 17.01 0.49
CA ASN A 301 -0.35 17.22 -0.91
C ASN A 301 -0.46 15.87 -1.64
N MET A 302 0.49 14.95 -1.43
CA MET A 302 0.46 13.62 -2.03
C MET A 302 -0.72 12.80 -1.51
N LYS A 303 -1.01 12.85 -0.20
CA LYS A 303 -2.19 12.17 0.37
C LYS A 303 -3.48 12.68 -0.26
N GLN A 304 -3.62 14.01 -0.38
CA GLN A 304 -4.80 14.62 -1.00
C GLN A 304 -4.92 14.23 -2.48
N PHE A 305 -3.81 14.28 -3.23
CA PHE A 305 -3.77 13.82 -4.62
C PHE A 305 -4.26 12.37 -4.76
N LEU A 306 -3.79 11.45 -3.91
CA LEU A 306 -4.21 10.05 -3.93
C LEU A 306 -5.69 9.87 -3.58
N ILE A 307 -6.24 10.71 -2.69
CA ILE A 307 -7.68 10.75 -2.38
C ILE A 307 -8.47 11.20 -3.61
N ASP A 308 -8.05 12.28 -4.25
CA ASP A 308 -8.74 12.86 -5.41
C ASP A 308 -8.62 11.95 -6.66
N LEU A 309 -7.60 11.11 -6.72
CA LEU A 309 -7.41 10.11 -7.78
C LEU A 309 -8.39 8.92 -7.66
N ARG A 310 -8.82 8.54 -6.44
CA ARG A 310 -9.67 7.36 -6.18
C ARG A 310 -10.93 7.27 -7.03
N PRO A 311 -11.76 8.31 -7.16
CA PRO A 311 -12.97 8.24 -7.99
C PRO A 311 -12.68 7.91 -9.45
N HIS A 312 -11.56 8.39 -9.97
CA HIS A 312 -11.15 8.13 -11.36
C HIS A 312 -10.72 6.67 -11.57
N ILE A 313 -9.97 6.12 -10.62
CA ILE A 313 -9.55 4.71 -10.65
C ILE A 313 -10.76 3.79 -10.44
N ASN A 314 -11.63 4.07 -9.48
CA ASN A 314 -12.86 3.28 -9.26
C ASN A 314 -13.72 3.22 -10.51
N LYS A 315 -13.86 4.33 -11.24
CA LYS A 315 -14.58 4.34 -12.52
C LYS A 315 -13.94 3.42 -13.57
N ILE A 316 -12.62 3.36 -13.61
CA ILE A 316 -11.89 2.45 -14.51
C ILE A 316 -12.10 1.00 -14.08
N ILE A 317 -12.04 0.73 -12.77
CA ILE A 317 -12.27 -0.61 -12.23
C ILE A 317 -13.69 -1.08 -12.53
N ASN A 318 -14.70 -0.24 -12.35
CA ASN A 318 -16.07 -0.57 -12.70
C ASN A 318 -16.20 -0.91 -14.20
N MET A 319 -15.54 -0.16 -15.06
CA MET A 319 -15.53 -0.45 -16.50
C MET A 319 -14.87 -1.81 -16.83
N ILE A 320 -13.73 -2.15 -16.23
CA ILE A 320 -13.06 -3.44 -16.47
C ILE A 320 -13.78 -4.62 -15.80
N MET A 321 -14.60 -4.34 -14.81
CA MET A 321 -15.41 -5.32 -14.07
C MET A 321 -16.87 -5.40 -14.55
N GLU A 322 -17.27 -4.57 -15.52
CA GLU A 322 -18.68 -4.40 -15.94
C GLU A 322 -19.36 -5.73 -16.28
N GLU A 323 -18.71 -6.62 -17.01
CA GLU A 323 -19.23 -7.94 -17.34
C GLU A 323 -19.49 -8.77 -16.06
N GLN A 324 -18.54 -8.78 -15.13
CA GLN A 324 -18.65 -9.51 -13.87
C GLN A 324 -19.71 -8.89 -12.96
N ILE A 325 -19.78 -7.56 -12.89
CA ILE A 325 -20.81 -6.84 -12.13
C ILE A 325 -22.19 -7.22 -12.66
N ASN A 326 -22.39 -7.16 -13.98
CA ASN A 326 -23.64 -7.50 -14.62
C ASN A 326 -24.04 -8.97 -14.36
N ASP A 327 -23.10 -9.90 -14.44
CA ASP A 327 -23.35 -11.32 -14.13
C ASP A 327 -23.80 -11.53 -12.68
N VAL A 328 -23.15 -10.86 -11.73
CA VAL A 328 -23.52 -10.92 -10.31
C VAL A 328 -24.91 -10.32 -10.09
N GLN A 329 -25.19 -9.14 -10.65
CA GLN A 329 -26.49 -8.48 -10.57
C GLN A 329 -27.62 -9.37 -11.13
N GLN A 330 -27.43 -9.94 -12.32
CA GLN A 330 -28.41 -10.83 -12.95
C GLN A 330 -28.64 -12.10 -12.15
N THR A 331 -27.58 -12.66 -11.58
CA THR A 331 -27.69 -13.86 -10.72
C THR A 331 -28.52 -13.56 -9.48
N VAL A 332 -28.20 -12.49 -8.77
CA VAL A 332 -28.93 -12.10 -7.55
C VAL A 332 -30.39 -11.74 -7.84
N ILE A 333 -30.66 -10.96 -8.88
CA ILE A 333 -32.02 -10.63 -9.30
C ILE A 333 -32.81 -11.90 -9.63
N LYS A 334 -32.22 -12.85 -10.35
CA LYS A 334 -32.88 -14.11 -10.70
C LYS A 334 -33.18 -14.95 -9.46
N GLU A 335 -32.27 -15.05 -8.52
CA GLU A 335 -32.41 -15.85 -7.30
C GLU A 335 -33.39 -15.22 -6.28
N THR A 336 -33.57 -13.90 -6.31
CA THR A 336 -34.51 -13.17 -5.43
C THR A 336 -35.79 -12.78 -6.13
N TRP A 337 -36.04 -13.28 -7.37
CA TRP A 337 -37.18 -12.86 -8.22
C TRP A 337 -38.53 -13.04 -7.55
N ASP A 338 -38.77 -14.19 -6.91
CA ASP A 338 -40.06 -14.51 -6.27
C ASP A 338 -40.42 -13.56 -5.12
N GLU A 339 -39.40 -12.97 -4.50
CA GLU A 339 -39.53 -11.96 -3.45
C GLU A 339 -39.72 -10.56 -4.05
N LEU A 340 -38.95 -10.23 -5.10
CA LEU A 340 -39.03 -8.96 -5.81
C LEU A 340 -40.39 -8.76 -6.49
N GLU A 341 -41.00 -9.80 -7.05
CA GLU A 341 -42.29 -9.73 -7.71
C GLU A 341 -43.44 -9.34 -6.75
N LYS A 342 -43.26 -9.59 -5.44
CA LYS A 342 -44.23 -9.20 -4.39
C LYS A 342 -44.22 -7.71 -4.06
N LEU A 343 -43.17 -7.00 -4.45
CA LEU A 343 -42.97 -5.58 -4.19
C LEU A 343 -43.72 -4.71 -5.21
N THR A 344 -44.08 -3.49 -4.79
CA THR A 344 -44.59 -2.48 -5.71
C THR A 344 -43.47 -2.00 -6.67
N PRO A 345 -43.81 -1.42 -7.84
CA PRO A 345 -42.83 -0.90 -8.79
C PRO A 345 -41.89 0.16 -8.19
N TYR A 346 -42.31 0.86 -7.16
CA TYR A 346 -41.48 1.84 -6.45
C TYR A 346 -40.45 1.14 -5.57
N GLU A 347 -40.86 0.17 -4.77
CA GLU A 347 -39.99 -0.64 -3.92
C GLU A 347 -38.97 -1.45 -4.76
N GLN A 348 -39.42 -2.03 -5.89
CA GLN A 348 -38.51 -2.71 -6.83
C GLN A 348 -37.38 -1.79 -7.33
N ARG A 349 -37.67 -0.51 -7.60
CA ARG A 349 -36.65 0.47 -7.97
C ARG A 349 -35.65 0.71 -6.83
N GLY A 350 -36.14 0.80 -5.58
CA GLY A 350 -35.27 0.96 -4.40
C GLY A 350 -34.26 -0.18 -4.29
N VAL A 351 -34.73 -1.43 -4.41
CA VAL A 351 -33.89 -2.63 -4.40
C VAL A 351 -32.89 -2.64 -5.58
N SER A 352 -33.36 -2.31 -6.79
CA SER A 352 -32.46 -2.24 -7.96
C SER A 352 -31.35 -1.20 -7.77
N THR A 353 -31.71 -0.01 -7.28
CA THR A 353 -30.70 1.03 -6.98
C THR A 353 -29.72 0.57 -5.92
N PHE A 354 -30.16 -0.14 -4.88
CA PHE A 354 -29.29 -0.72 -3.87
C PHE A 354 -28.30 -1.72 -4.49
N ILE A 355 -28.76 -2.65 -5.34
CA ILE A 355 -27.91 -3.62 -6.03
C ILE A 355 -26.84 -2.89 -6.88
N GLU A 356 -27.24 -1.89 -7.66
CA GLU A 356 -26.35 -1.09 -8.50
C GLU A 356 -25.26 -0.39 -7.66
N VAL A 357 -25.64 0.35 -6.63
CA VAL A 357 -24.72 1.11 -5.77
C VAL A 357 -23.74 0.19 -5.06
N VAL A 358 -24.21 -0.92 -4.51
CA VAL A 358 -23.35 -1.88 -3.79
C VAL A 358 -22.36 -2.56 -4.73
N THR A 359 -22.79 -3.00 -5.90
CA THR A 359 -21.93 -3.67 -6.87
C THR A 359 -20.95 -2.72 -7.55
N GLU A 360 -21.30 -1.45 -7.75
CA GLU A 360 -20.39 -0.42 -8.24
C GLU A 360 -19.33 -0.06 -7.20
N SER A 361 -19.69 -0.01 -5.92
CA SER A 361 -18.77 0.29 -4.82
C SER A 361 -17.86 -0.89 -4.47
N ASN A 362 -18.35 -2.12 -4.64
CA ASN A 362 -17.59 -3.35 -4.41
C ASN A 362 -17.78 -4.35 -5.57
N PRO A 363 -17.04 -4.18 -6.68
CA PRO A 363 -17.16 -5.01 -7.88
C PRO A 363 -16.87 -6.50 -7.70
N ILE A 364 -16.25 -6.88 -6.58
CA ILE A 364 -15.88 -8.27 -6.24
C ILE A 364 -16.73 -8.86 -5.12
N ILE A 365 -17.87 -8.22 -4.81
CA ILE A 365 -18.77 -8.69 -3.76
C ILE A 365 -19.16 -10.15 -3.99
N ASN A 366 -19.18 -10.94 -2.91
CA ASN A 366 -19.66 -12.32 -2.98
C ASN A 366 -21.16 -12.34 -3.34
N PRO A 367 -21.58 -13.07 -4.40
CA PRO A 367 -22.99 -13.14 -4.81
C PRO A 367 -23.93 -13.61 -3.69
N ASP A 368 -23.51 -14.60 -2.89
CA ASP A 368 -24.33 -15.11 -1.77
C ASP A 368 -24.52 -14.06 -0.68
N PHE A 369 -23.46 -13.26 -0.42
CA PHE A 369 -23.54 -12.15 0.52
C PHE A 369 -24.47 -11.04 0.01
N LEU A 370 -24.33 -10.65 -1.27
CA LEU A 370 -25.19 -9.66 -1.90
C LEU A 370 -26.66 -10.12 -1.89
N LYS A 371 -26.92 -11.39 -2.17
CA LYS A 371 -28.25 -11.99 -2.11
C LYS A 371 -28.86 -11.81 -0.72
N ASN A 372 -28.16 -12.20 0.34
CA ASN A 372 -28.64 -12.05 1.72
C ASN A 372 -28.91 -10.57 2.07
N ALA A 373 -28.06 -9.66 1.59
CA ALA A 373 -28.28 -8.22 1.77
C ALA A 373 -29.52 -7.73 1.04
N VAL A 374 -29.76 -8.19 -0.20
CA VAL A 374 -30.95 -7.85 -1.01
C VAL A 374 -32.23 -8.40 -0.36
N GLU A 375 -32.20 -9.62 0.15
CA GLU A 375 -33.32 -10.20 0.90
C GLU A 375 -33.67 -9.35 2.14
N ALA A 376 -32.65 -8.89 2.87
CA ALA A 376 -32.86 -7.99 4.00
C ALA A 376 -33.47 -6.64 3.58
N VAL A 377 -33.00 -6.06 2.46
CA VAL A 377 -33.54 -4.82 1.89
C VAL A 377 -35.00 -5.00 1.45
N ILE A 378 -35.35 -6.13 0.81
CA ILE A 378 -36.72 -6.47 0.44
C ILE A 378 -37.64 -6.48 1.67
N ILE A 379 -37.16 -7.10 2.77
CA ILE A 379 -37.92 -7.11 4.04
C ILE A 379 -38.07 -5.69 4.61
N MET A 380 -37.02 -4.86 4.49
CA MET A 380 -37.05 -3.46 4.93
C MET A 380 -38.05 -2.64 4.11
N GLU A 381 -38.12 -2.83 2.79
CA GLU A 381 -39.10 -2.15 1.92
C GLU A 381 -40.54 -2.51 2.29
N GLN A 382 -40.79 -3.76 2.69
CA GLN A 382 -42.12 -4.20 3.14
C GLN A 382 -42.49 -3.62 4.52
N SER A 383 -41.55 -3.02 5.24
CA SER A 383 -41.79 -2.45 6.56
C SER A 383 -41.86 -0.92 6.53
N LYS A 384 -42.81 -0.33 7.28
CA LYS A 384 -42.93 1.15 7.40
C LYS A 384 -41.68 1.85 7.93
N SER A 385 -40.82 1.12 8.63
CA SER A 385 -39.54 1.62 9.20
C SER A 385 -38.36 1.43 8.24
N GLY A 386 -38.47 0.50 7.29
CA GLY A 386 -37.41 0.17 6.33
C GLY A 386 -37.19 1.26 5.29
N GLU A 387 -38.30 1.87 4.77
CA GLU A 387 -38.23 2.97 3.78
C GLU A 387 -37.33 4.13 4.28
N LYS A 388 -37.45 4.47 5.56
CA LYS A 388 -36.67 5.54 6.17
C LYS A 388 -35.18 5.19 6.25
N LEU A 389 -34.86 3.94 6.52
CA LEU A 389 -33.49 3.43 6.57
C LEU A 389 -32.87 3.38 5.17
N LEU A 390 -33.60 2.84 4.18
CA LEU A 390 -33.16 2.82 2.78
C LEU A 390 -32.92 4.22 2.23
N SER A 391 -33.81 5.17 2.51
CA SER A 391 -33.62 6.57 2.13
C SER A 391 -32.36 7.20 2.75
N GLN A 392 -31.91 6.72 3.90
CA GLN A 392 -30.64 7.13 4.49
C GLN A 392 -29.45 6.47 3.81
N LEU A 393 -29.54 5.17 3.50
CA LEU A 393 -28.50 4.43 2.78
C LEU A 393 -28.23 5.03 1.40
N CYS A 394 -29.27 5.40 0.66
CA CYS A 394 -29.14 6.06 -0.65
C CYS A 394 -28.54 7.48 -0.61
N LYS A 395 -28.39 8.08 0.58
CA LYS A 395 -27.80 9.39 0.79
C LYS A 395 -26.36 9.32 1.31
N LEU A 396 -25.85 8.12 1.57
CA LEU A 396 -24.48 7.93 2.03
C LEU A 396 -23.50 8.37 0.96
N SER A 397 -22.41 9.00 1.39
CA SER A 397 -21.25 9.25 0.54
C SER A 397 -20.53 7.95 0.17
N SER A 398 -19.67 7.99 -0.85
CA SER A 398 -18.82 6.83 -1.19
C SER A 398 -18.01 6.32 0.01
N ASP A 399 -17.48 7.24 0.85
CA ASP A 399 -16.71 6.88 2.05
C ASP A 399 -17.56 6.19 3.13
N ASP A 400 -18.83 6.56 3.24
CA ASP A 400 -19.78 5.91 4.19
C ASP A 400 -20.24 4.54 3.66
N MET A 401 -20.31 4.37 2.32
CA MET A 401 -20.57 3.07 1.70
C MET A 401 -19.37 2.12 1.87
N ASP A 402 -18.12 2.62 1.81
CA ASP A 402 -16.94 1.83 2.11
C ASP A 402 -16.97 1.33 3.56
N ARG A 403 -17.34 2.18 4.52
CA ARG A 403 -17.51 1.78 5.93
C ARG A 403 -18.65 0.78 6.12
N LEU A 404 -19.72 0.92 5.36
CA LEU A 404 -20.81 -0.05 5.37
C LEU A 404 -20.37 -1.38 4.74
N SER A 405 -19.56 -1.34 3.68
CA SER A 405 -18.95 -2.52 3.07
C SER A 405 -18.06 -3.26 4.08
N ASP A 406 -17.18 -2.54 4.81
CA ASP A 406 -16.35 -3.10 5.87
C ASP A 406 -17.18 -3.73 7.01
N LEU A 407 -18.30 -3.08 7.37
CA LEU A 407 -19.24 -3.61 8.36
C LEU A 407 -19.94 -4.87 7.84
N LEU A 408 -20.34 -4.89 6.57
CA LEU A 408 -21.01 -6.03 5.94
C LEU A 408 -20.02 -7.19 5.67
N GLU A 409 -18.73 -6.93 5.46
CA GLU A 409 -17.69 -7.97 5.42
C GLU A 409 -17.46 -8.62 6.78
N THR A 410 -17.59 -7.84 7.85
CA THR A 410 -17.31 -8.30 9.23
C THR A 410 -18.54 -8.96 9.88
N TRP A 411 -19.76 -8.56 9.49
CA TRP A 411 -21.02 -8.94 10.10
C TRP A 411 -21.95 -9.57 9.07
N ASN A 412 -22.44 -10.79 9.34
CA ASN A 412 -23.51 -11.34 8.51
C ASN A 412 -24.84 -10.60 8.77
N VAL A 413 -25.78 -10.68 7.82
CA VAL A 413 -27.08 -9.96 7.91
C VAL A 413 -27.85 -10.33 9.17
N ASN A 414 -27.74 -11.59 9.65
CA ASN A 414 -28.39 -12.02 10.90
C ASN A 414 -27.77 -11.33 12.13
N ASP A 415 -26.47 -11.06 12.11
CA ASP A 415 -25.79 -10.33 13.20
C ASP A 415 -26.25 -8.88 13.22
N ILE A 416 -26.36 -8.24 12.05
CA ILE A 416 -26.88 -6.87 11.93
C ILE A 416 -28.33 -6.80 12.44
N LEU A 417 -29.19 -7.72 12.02
CA LEU A 417 -30.57 -7.80 12.49
C LEU A 417 -30.65 -8.05 14.00
N THR A 418 -29.79 -8.91 14.52
CA THR A 418 -29.71 -9.19 15.96
C THR A 418 -29.32 -7.93 16.75
N VAL A 419 -28.32 -7.18 16.24
CA VAL A 419 -27.88 -5.92 16.86
C VAL A 419 -28.96 -4.84 16.72
N MET A 420 -29.61 -4.71 15.56
CA MET A 420 -30.70 -3.74 15.38
C MET A 420 -31.87 -4.04 16.31
N ASN A 421 -32.29 -5.31 16.38
CA ASN A 421 -33.34 -5.72 17.30
C ASN A 421 -32.97 -5.46 18.77
N GLU A 422 -31.71 -5.70 19.13
CA GLU A 422 -31.23 -5.41 20.49
C GLU A 422 -31.18 -3.90 20.78
N ILE A 423 -30.76 -3.09 19.79
CA ILE A 423 -30.79 -1.61 19.91
C ILE A 423 -32.24 -1.14 20.09
N ASP A 424 -33.16 -1.61 19.27
CA ASP A 424 -34.58 -1.22 19.33
C ASP A 424 -35.21 -1.64 20.67
N ARG A 425 -34.91 -2.84 21.14
CA ARG A 425 -35.27 -3.33 22.47
C ARG A 425 -34.73 -2.41 23.56
N ARG A 426 -33.47 -2.02 23.49
CA ARG A 426 -32.81 -1.13 24.46
C ARG A 426 -33.45 0.27 24.46
N LEU A 427 -33.68 0.83 23.27
CA LEU A 427 -34.37 2.15 23.13
C LEU A 427 -35.77 2.12 23.73
N THR A 428 -36.57 1.07 23.42
CA THR A 428 -37.90 0.89 23.99
C THR A 428 -37.87 0.82 25.52
N ILE A 429 -36.90 0.15 26.09
CA ILE A 429 -36.70 0.05 27.54
C ILE A 429 -36.31 1.42 28.14
N ILE A 430 -35.39 2.15 27.52
CA ILE A 430 -35.00 3.51 27.95
C ILE A 430 -36.21 4.44 27.94
N GLU A 431 -37.03 4.41 26.88
CA GLU A 431 -38.25 5.19 26.82
C GLU A 431 -39.26 4.80 27.90
N ALA A 432 -39.45 3.48 28.14
CA ALA A 432 -40.33 2.99 29.22
C ALA A 432 -39.86 3.46 30.57
N ILE A 433 -38.57 3.36 30.88
CA ILE A 433 -37.98 3.86 32.15
C ILE A 433 -38.16 5.37 32.27
N SER A 434 -37.88 6.14 31.19
CA SER A 434 -38.02 7.60 31.20
C SER A 434 -39.48 8.04 31.46
N ARG A 435 -40.47 7.35 30.86
CA ARG A 435 -41.92 7.61 31.10
C ARG A 435 -42.26 7.27 32.53
N THR A 436 -41.82 6.12 33.05
CA THR A 436 -42.11 5.62 34.39
C THR A 436 -41.51 6.52 35.46
N CYS A 437 -40.27 7.01 35.27
CA CYS A 437 -39.63 7.95 36.19
C CYS A 437 -40.31 9.32 36.26
N ASN A 438 -40.99 9.75 35.16
CA ASN A 438 -41.66 11.03 35.09
C ASN A 438 -43.11 10.97 35.60
N ASP A 439 -43.68 9.78 35.80
CA ASP A 439 -45.04 9.58 36.31
C ASP A 439 -45.04 9.39 37.83
N LYS A 440 -45.51 10.40 38.54
CA LYS A 440 -45.60 10.42 39.99
C LYS A 440 -46.55 9.37 40.59
N THR A 441 -47.33 8.69 39.80
CA THR A 441 -48.27 7.64 40.21
C THR A 441 -47.67 6.24 40.10
N THR A 442 -46.48 6.12 39.55
CA THR A 442 -45.80 4.84 39.33
C THR A 442 -45.32 4.21 40.63
N ASP A 443 -45.64 2.95 40.84
CA ASP A 443 -45.07 2.13 41.91
C ASP A 443 -43.63 1.72 41.53
N GLU A 444 -42.66 2.26 42.27
CA GLU A 444 -41.25 2.02 42.04
C GLU A 444 -40.91 0.54 42.12
N LEU A 445 -41.43 -0.16 43.13
CA LEU A 445 -41.07 -1.55 43.42
C LEU A 445 -41.64 -2.52 42.38
N HIS A 446 -42.87 -2.29 41.92
CA HIS A 446 -43.58 -3.25 41.05
C HIS A 446 -43.51 -2.88 39.56
N THR A 447 -43.12 -1.67 39.21
CA THR A 447 -43.05 -1.20 37.83
C THR A 447 -41.63 -0.83 37.40
N LEU A 448 -40.96 0.10 38.07
CA LEU A 448 -39.63 0.59 37.66
C LEU A 448 -38.53 -0.43 37.97
N HIS A 449 -38.55 -1.01 39.16
CA HIS A 449 -37.50 -1.95 39.60
C HIS A 449 -37.37 -3.19 38.71
N PRO A 450 -38.47 -3.87 38.25
CA PRO A 450 -38.39 -4.97 37.29
C PRO A 450 -37.83 -4.55 35.94
N LEU A 451 -38.13 -3.34 35.44
CA LEU A 451 -37.56 -2.81 34.20
C LEU A 451 -36.05 -2.62 34.29
N ILE A 452 -35.58 -2.04 35.38
CA ILE A 452 -34.15 -1.85 35.66
C ILE A 452 -33.45 -3.21 35.79
N LEU A 453 -34.04 -4.16 36.53
CA LEU A 453 -33.48 -5.51 36.70
C LEU A 453 -33.34 -6.26 35.35
N SER A 454 -34.28 -6.10 34.45
CA SER A 454 -34.21 -6.70 33.09
C SER A 454 -33.22 -5.97 32.16
N SER A 455 -32.72 -4.83 32.59
CA SER A 455 -31.92 -3.91 31.75
C SER A 455 -30.62 -3.49 32.43
N ARG A 456 -29.95 -4.44 33.09
CA ARG A 456 -28.71 -4.22 33.83
C ARG A 456 -27.58 -3.62 33.01
N TRP A 457 -27.58 -3.83 31.70
CA TRP A 457 -26.68 -3.20 30.74
C TRP A 457 -26.69 -1.65 30.79
N LEU A 458 -27.72 -1.02 31.38
CA LEU A 458 -27.77 0.43 31.64
C LEU A 458 -26.65 0.93 32.53
N PHE A 459 -26.11 0.06 33.38
CA PHE A 459 -25.01 0.39 34.30
C PHE A 459 -23.64 0.15 33.68
N GLY A 460 -23.58 -0.44 32.52
CA GLY A 460 -22.38 -0.84 31.76
C GLY A 460 -22.48 -2.28 31.26
N ALA A 461 -21.76 -2.60 30.19
CA ALA A 461 -21.77 -3.94 29.59
C ALA A 461 -21.29 -5.02 30.59
N GLU A 462 -20.38 -4.67 31.46
CA GLU A 462 -19.83 -5.50 32.53
C GLU A 462 -20.87 -5.91 33.58
N PHE A 463 -21.98 -5.18 33.68
CA PHE A 463 -23.06 -5.47 34.64
C PHE A 463 -24.20 -6.30 34.03
N ASP A 464 -24.15 -6.65 32.75
CA ASP A 464 -25.14 -7.51 32.11
C ASP A 464 -24.92 -9.02 32.41
N SER A 465 -24.61 -9.31 33.67
CA SER A 465 -24.35 -10.65 34.16
C SER A 465 -25.65 -11.38 34.52
N PRO A 466 -25.80 -12.68 34.23
CA PRO A 466 -26.90 -13.50 34.70
C PRO A 466 -26.87 -13.70 36.25
N MET A 467 -25.73 -13.47 36.87
CA MET A 467 -25.56 -13.62 38.32
C MET A 467 -25.83 -12.31 39.04
N PHE A 468 -27.05 -12.13 39.51
CA PHE A 468 -27.47 -10.96 40.22
C PHE A 468 -28.43 -11.30 41.37
N ALA A 469 -28.58 -10.41 42.29
CA ALA A 469 -29.59 -10.47 43.33
C ALA A 469 -30.20 -9.10 43.54
N SER A 470 -31.48 -9.06 43.84
CA SER A 470 -32.16 -7.81 44.11
C SER A 470 -33.04 -7.91 45.37
N ASN A 471 -33.19 -6.79 46.03
CA ASN A 471 -34.06 -6.62 47.19
C ASN A 471 -33.89 -7.69 48.31
N LYS A 472 -32.70 -8.23 48.46
CA LYS A 472 -32.31 -9.22 49.49
C LYS A 472 -31.27 -8.61 50.42
N THR A 473 -31.22 -9.09 51.66
CA THR A 473 -30.17 -8.66 52.61
C THR A 473 -28.79 -9.06 52.06
N LEU A 474 -27.77 -8.26 52.32
CA LEU A 474 -26.41 -8.49 51.86
C LEU A 474 -25.92 -9.89 52.25
N ASN A 475 -26.28 -10.36 53.45
CA ASN A 475 -25.96 -11.71 53.88
C ASN A 475 -26.59 -12.79 53.00
N THR A 476 -27.86 -12.64 52.62
CA THR A 476 -28.56 -13.55 51.71
C THR A 476 -27.96 -13.52 50.30
N VAL A 477 -27.53 -12.35 49.83
CA VAL A 477 -26.88 -12.19 48.53
C VAL A 477 -25.56 -12.96 48.50
N ILE A 478 -24.71 -12.75 49.48
CA ILE A 478 -23.41 -13.43 49.60
C ILE A 478 -23.59 -14.96 49.66
N SER A 479 -24.50 -15.46 50.47
CA SER A 479 -24.77 -16.90 50.57
C SER A 479 -25.35 -17.49 49.29
N THR A 480 -26.02 -16.70 48.45
CA THR A 480 -26.64 -17.14 47.20
C THR A 480 -25.65 -17.14 46.04
N LEU A 481 -24.84 -16.09 45.91
CA LEU A 481 -23.92 -15.88 44.82
C LEU A 481 -22.56 -16.57 45.00
N PHE A 482 -22.15 -16.79 46.28
CA PHE A 482 -20.85 -17.42 46.63
C PHE A 482 -21.05 -18.74 47.35
N LYS A 483 -21.89 -19.63 46.85
CA LYS A 483 -22.26 -20.93 47.45
C LYS A 483 -21.08 -21.81 47.89
N ASP A 484 -19.94 -21.67 47.20
CA ASP A 484 -18.78 -22.54 47.38
C ASP A 484 -17.70 -21.96 48.31
N LYS A 485 -17.92 -20.78 48.92
CA LYS A 485 -16.97 -20.14 49.83
C LYS A 485 -17.58 -20.00 51.21
N ASN A 486 -16.95 -20.58 52.23
CA ASN A 486 -17.30 -20.36 53.63
C ASN A 486 -16.94 -18.92 54.03
N TYR A 487 -17.93 -18.04 54.03
CA TYR A 487 -17.78 -16.68 54.57
C TYR A 487 -18.23 -16.65 56.04
N ASP A 488 -17.40 -16.09 56.92
CA ASP A 488 -17.79 -15.79 58.30
C ASP A 488 -18.73 -14.57 58.29
N GLU A 489 -19.97 -14.75 58.75
CA GLU A 489 -20.97 -13.68 58.83
C GLU A 489 -20.48 -12.44 59.60
N LYS A 490 -19.51 -12.60 60.53
CA LYS A 490 -18.91 -11.53 61.31
C LYS A 490 -17.99 -10.60 60.49
N GLN A 491 -17.57 -11.02 59.31
CA GLN A 491 -16.69 -10.25 58.42
C GLN A 491 -17.46 -9.31 57.50
N VAL A 492 -18.77 -9.47 57.35
CA VAL A 492 -19.60 -8.64 56.48
C VAL A 492 -20.15 -7.43 57.23
N THR A 493 -19.55 -6.29 57.06
CA THR A 493 -20.07 -5.01 57.56
C THR A 493 -21.42 -4.68 56.90
N ASN A 494 -22.41 -4.33 57.70
CA ASN A 494 -23.77 -4.01 57.23
C ASN A 494 -24.57 -5.18 56.64
N SER A 495 -24.35 -6.41 57.06
CA SER A 495 -24.98 -7.67 56.58
C SER A 495 -26.53 -7.62 56.49
N ARG A 496 -27.19 -6.74 57.26
CA ARG A 496 -28.67 -6.58 57.26
C ARG A 496 -29.19 -5.51 56.30
N LYS A 497 -28.29 -4.70 55.66
CA LYS A 497 -28.75 -3.76 54.64
C LYS A 497 -29.27 -4.52 53.42
N ARG A 498 -30.26 -3.94 52.79
CA ARG A 498 -30.86 -4.49 51.54
C ARG A 498 -30.52 -3.53 50.40
N PRO A 499 -29.49 -3.84 49.62
CA PRO A 499 -29.24 -3.11 48.38
C PRO A 499 -30.35 -3.42 47.36
N ASP A 500 -30.68 -2.45 46.54
CA ASP A 500 -31.70 -2.62 45.50
C ASP A 500 -31.26 -3.65 44.45
N ILE A 501 -30.01 -3.57 43.99
CA ILE A 501 -29.44 -4.51 43.03
C ILE A 501 -27.99 -4.80 43.42
N VAL A 502 -27.61 -6.08 43.35
CA VAL A 502 -26.23 -6.54 43.49
C VAL A 502 -25.85 -7.34 42.26
N LEU A 503 -24.78 -6.93 41.62
CA LEU A 503 -24.24 -7.54 40.42
C LEU A 503 -22.89 -8.18 40.71
N LEU A 504 -22.60 -9.31 40.10
CA LEU A 504 -21.33 -10.00 40.20
C LEU A 504 -20.52 -9.74 38.92
N ASP A 505 -19.32 -9.18 39.07
CA ASP A 505 -18.37 -8.94 38.01
C ASP A 505 -17.01 -9.53 38.39
N ASP A 506 -16.46 -10.41 37.54
CA ASP A 506 -15.13 -11.06 37.68
C ASP A 506 -14.75 -11.50 39.12
N GLY A 507 -15.72 -12.03 39.86
CA GLY A 507 -15.50 -12.52 41.23
C GLY A 507 -15.55 -11.42 42.32
N THR A 508 -15.82 -10.17 41.95
CA THR A 508 -16.18 -9.08 42.82
C THR A 508 -17.67 -8.75 42.73
N PHE A 509 -18.24 -8.11 43.69
CA PHE A 509 -19.63 -7.67 43.61
C PHE A 509 -19.73 -6.13 43.74
N ASN A 510 -20.60 -5.57 42.90
CA ASN A 510 -20.98 -4.17 42.97
C ASN A 510 -22.44 -4.06 43.42
N ALA A 511 -22.70 -3.17 44.39
CA ALA A 511 -24.02 -2.92 44.89
C ALA A 511 -24.50 -1.52 44.49
N VAL A 512 -25.68 -1.48 43.85
CA VAL A 512 -26.38 -0.23 43.56
C VAL A 512 -27.49 -0.05 44.63
N CYS A 513 -27.43 1.07 45.34
CA CYS A 513 -28.41 1.44 46.37
C CYS A 513 -29.25 2.62 45.95
#